data_d8fd5c21f9abeea53b751ccce7aa1a97
#
_entry.id   d8fd5c21f9abeea53b751ccce7aa1a97
#
_cell.length_a   1.000
_cell.length_b   1.000
_cell.length_c   1.000
_cell.angle_alpha   90.00
_cell.angle_beta   90.00
_cell.angle_gamma   90.00
#
_symmetry.space_group_name_H-M   'P 1'
#
loop_
_entity.id
_entity.type
_entity.pdbx_description
1 polymer ?
#
loop_
_entity_poly.entity_id
_entity_poly.type
_entity_poly.pdbx_seq_one_letter_code
_entity_poly.pdbx_strand_id
1 'polypeptide(L)'
;KQIMFKVKDIKTNEIVQVLDTHCDEYGKAWFLLWKDKWVWRAADNYCPPNVVPKKRIIVAGGRNFKDYHVMREALDKRVNDFKELVCGGARGADSLGATWARTHFIPIKYMEADWQAHGQAAGFIRNHQMGDYADELIAFWDGKSTGTKDMIDYMQKLGKPVDVIYF
;
A
#
# COMPACT_ATOMS: atom_id res chain seq x y z
N LYS A 1 -7.03 -34.97 -16.16
CA LYS A 1 -6.41 -33.78 -16.84
C LYS A 1 -5.72 -33.00 -15.75
N GLN A 2 -4.38 -33.04 -15.72
CA GLN A 2 -3.57 -32.31 -14.74
C GLN A 2 -3.71 -30.81 -15.03
N ILE A 3 -4.29 -30.04 -14.11
CA ILE A 3 -4.44 -28.60 -14.27
C ILE A 3 -3.12 -27.97 -13.82
N MET A 4 -2.25 -27.66 -14.77
CA MET A 4 -1.02 -26.92 -14.49
C MET A 4 -1.24 -25.45 -14.83
N PHE A 5 -1.09 -24.57 -13.85
CA PHE A 5 -1.13 -23.13 -14.04
C PHE A 5 -0.04 -22.45 -13.20
N LYS A 6 0.28 -21.20 -13.54
CA LYS A 6 1.28 -20.42 -12.82
C LYS A 6 0.59 -19.43 -11.87
N VAL A 7 1.21 -19.21 -10.71
CA VAL A 7 0.84 -18.20 -9.73
C VAL A 7 2.07 -17.42 -9.30
N LYS A 8 1.88 -16.24 -8.75
CA LYS A 8 2.93 -15.42 -8.19
C LYS A 8 2.82 -15.43 -6.66
N ASP A 9 3.91 -15.74 -5.99
CA ASP A 9 4.03 -15.62 -4.53
C ASP A 9 3.96 -14.13 -4.14
N ILE A 10 3.03 -13.78 -3.26
CA ILE A 10 2.76 -12.39 -2.87
C ILE A 10 3.94 -11.76 -2.11
N LYS A 11 4.71 -12.56 -1.38
CA LYS A 11 5.84 -12.08 -0.57
C LYS A 11 7.13 -11.97 -1.37
N THR A 12 7.42 -12.98 -2.20
CA THR A 12 8.72 -13.07 -2.91
C THR A 12 8.65 -12.54 -4.33
N ASN A 13 7.44 -12.32 -4.88
CA ASN A 13 7.18 -12.03 -6.29
C ASN A 13 7.62 -13.14 -7.28
N GLU A 14 8.02 -14.29 -6.78
CA GLU A 14 8.37 -15.44 -7.59
C GLU A 14 7.17 -16.01 -8.32
N ILE A 15 7.34 -16.37 -9.59
CA ILE A 15 6.33 -17.10 -10.35
C ILE A 15 6.60 -18.58 -10.17
N VAL A 16 5.64 -19.31 -9.60
CA VAL A 16 5.72 -20.73 -9.34
C VAL A 16 4.61 -21.48 -10.09
N GLN A 17 4.88 -22.73 -10.44
CA GLN A 17 3.93 -23.58 -11.10
C GLN A 17 3.13 -24.37 -10.07
N VAL A 18 1.81 -24.28 -10.17
CA VAL A 18 0.87 -25.11 -9.42
C VAL A 18 0.66 -26.40 -10.18
N LEU A 19 0.83 -27.51 -9.50
CA LEU A 19 0.76 -28.86 -10.07
C LEU A 19 -0.51 -29.58 -9.66
N ASP A 20 -1.05 -29.23 -8.48
CA ASP A 20 -2.31 -29.75 -7.99
C ASP A 20 -2.96 -28.75 -7.02
N THR A 21 -4.24 -28.91 -6.77
CA THR A 21 -5.03 -28.09 -5.87
C THR A 21 -5.85 -28.96 -4.93
N HIS A 22 -5.95 -28.57 -3.68
CA HIS A 22 -6.76 -29.22 -2.67
C HIS A 22 -7.57 -28.19 -1.88
N CYS A 23 -8.76 -28.58 -1.49
CA CYS A 23 -9.60 -27.81 -0.56
C CYS A 23 -9.80 -28.67 0.69
N ASP A 24 -9.42 -28.16 1.86
CA ASP A 24 -9.60 -28.88 3.11
C ASP A 24 -11.06 -28.85 3.61
N GLU A 25 -11.33 -29.56 4.67
CA GLU A 25 -12.68 -29.67 5.27
C GLU A 25 -13.25 -28.36 5.80
N TYR A 26 -12.40 -27.33 5.95
CA TYR A 26 -12.77 -25.96 6.37
C TYR A 26 -12.95 -25.01 5.18
N GLY A 27 -12.85 -25.52 3.94
CA GLY A 27 -13.00 -24.72 2.71
C GLY A 27 -11.74 -23.93 2.33
N LYS A 28 -10.60 -24.16 2.98
CA LYS A 28 -9.35 -23.48 2.64
C LYS A 28 -8.67 -24.16 1.46
N ALA A 29 -8.29 -23.37 0.46
CA ALA A 29 -7.61 -23.84 -0.74
C ALA A 29 -6.09 -23.93 -0.54
N TRP A 30 -5.50 -24.97 -1.12
CA TRP A 30 -4.07 -25.27 -1.06
C TRP A 30 -3.53 -25.55 -2.46
N PHE A 31 -2.30 -25.10 -2.72
CA PHE A 31 -1.55 -25.38 -3.95
C PHE A 31 -0.38 -26.32 -3.70
N LEU A 32 -0.27 -27.38 -4.51
CA LEU A 32 0.91 -28.23 -4.54
C LEU A 32 1.96 -27.61 -5.45
N LEU A 33 3.11 -27.31 -4.89
CA LEU A 33 4.25 -26.66 -5.57
C LEU A 33 5.51 -27.51 -5.46
N TRP A 34 6.41 -27.33 -6.42
CA TRP A 34 7.78 -27.85 -6.33
C TRP A 34 8.72 -26.74 -5.82
N LYS A 35 9.37 -26.99 -4.67
CA LYS A 35 10.44 -26.16 -4.09
C LYS A 35 11.47 -27.13 -3.48
N ASP A 36 12.40 -27.64 -4.27
CA ASP A 36 13.36 -28.70 -3.89
C ASP A 36 12.69 -30.01 -3.40
N LYS A 37 11.46 -29.93 -3.03
CA LYS A 37 10.54 -31.03 -2.67
C LYS A 37 9.09 -30.60 -2.91
N TRP A 38 8.20 -31.58 -2.93
CA TRP A 38 6.75 -31.34 -2.99
C TRP A 38 6.24 -30.68 -1.71
N VAL A 39 5.59 -29.54 -1.82
CA VAL A 39 5.04 -28.81 -0.67
C VAL A 39 3.63 -28.30 -0.97
N TRP A 40 2.74 -28.46 -0.01
CA TRP A 40 1.46 -27.79 0.00
C TRP A 40 1.59 -26.41 0.62
N ARG A 41 1.02 -25.40 -0.01
CA ARG A 41 0.98 -24.02 0.48
C ARG A 41 -0.42 -23.45 0.35
N ALA A 42 -0.84 -22.67 1.35
CA ALA A 42 -2.13 -22.00 1.30
C ALA A 42 -2.24 -21.09 0.06
N ALA A 43 -3.32 -21.22 -0.68
CA ALA A 43 -3.54 -20.47 -1.93
C ALA A 43 -3.60 -18.95 -1.70
N ASP A 44 -3.97 -18.51 -0.50
CA ASP A 44 -4.02 -17.09 -0.09
C ASP A 44 -2.64 -16.38 -0.16
N ASN A 45 -1.54 -17.14 -0.19
CA ASN A 45 -0.19 -16.59 -0.35
C ASN A 45 0.18 -16.30 -1.82
N TYR A 46 -0.72 -16.55 -2.75
CA TYR A 46 -0.46 -16.47 -4.19
C TYR A 46 -1.54 -15.67 -4.90
N CYS A 47 -1.16 -15.08 -6.04
CA CYS A 47 -2.07 -14.40 -6.95
C CYS A 47 -1.78 -14.83 -8.39
N PRO A 48 -2.69 -14.58 -9.36
CA PRO A 48 -2.38 -14.77 -10.77
C PRO A 48 -1.09 -14.03 -11.18
N PRO A 49 -0.28 -14.56 -12.09
CA PRO A 49 1.04 -14.01 -12.42
C PRO A 49 1.01 -12.55 -12.87
N ASN A 50 -0.08 -12.17 -13.50
CA ASN A 50 -0.28 -10.82 -14.08
C ASN A 50 -1.01 -9.86 -13.13
N VAL A 51 -1.37 -10.30 -11.93
CA VAL A 51 -1.99 -9.41 -10.93
C VAL A 51 -0.92 -8.84 -10.04
N VAL A 52 -0.85 -7.52 -10.00
CA VAL A 52 -0.05 -6.81 -9.01
C VAL A 52 -0.78 -6.90 -7.67
N PRO A 53 -0.15 -7.41 -6.60
CA PRO A 53 -0.79 -7.44 -5.29
C PRO A 53 -1.18 -6.03 -4.87
N LYS A 54 -2.43 -5.87 -4.45
CA LYS A 54 -2.90 -4.59 -3.93
C LYS A 54 -2.16 -4.22 -2.63
N LYS A 55 -1.83 -2.95 -2.47
CA LYS A 55 -0.98 -2.41 -1.42
C LYS A 55 -1.74 -1.45 -0.51
N ARG A 56 -1.26 -1.30 0.71
CA ARG A 56 -1.60 -0.20 1.60
C ARG A 56 -0.71 0.98 1.21
N ILE A 57 -1.29 2.01 0.61
CA ILE A 57 -0.54 3.13 0.07
C ILE A 57 -0.83 4.39 0.88
N ILE A 58 0.22 5.02 1.40
CA ILE A 58 0.10 6.33 2.03
C ILE A 58 -0.10 7.37 0.93
N VAL A 59 -1.10 8.23 1.11
CA VAL A 59 -1.25 9.47 0.36
C VAL A 59 -1.11 10.62 1.35
N ALA A 60 -0.03 11.36 1.26
CA ALA A 60 0.31 12.44 2.18
C ALA A 60 0.95 13.62 1.44
N GLY A 61 1.06 14.77 2.11
CA GLY A 61 1.73 15.91 1.52
C GLY A 61 1.45 17.25 2.20
N GLY A 62 1.73 18.32 1.48
CA GLY A 62 1.58 19.69 1.98
C GLY A 62 0.13 20.02 2.39
N ARG A 63 -0.01 20.71 3.53
CA ARG A 63 -1.32 21.20 4.00
C ARG A 63 -1.94 22.29 3.11
N ASN A 64 -1.13 22.89 2.25
CA ASN A 64 -1.49 23.91 1.27
C ASN A 64 -1.76 23.35 -0.12
N PHE A 65 -1.59 22.04 -0.33
CA PHE A 65 -1.94 21.37 -1.59
C PHE A 65 -3.46 21.43 -1.81
N LYS A 66 -3.87 21.97 -2.98
CA LYS A 66 -5.29 22.19 -3.31
C LYS A 66 -5.67 21.63 -4.69
N ASP A 67 -4.72 21.18 -5.47
CA ASP A 67 -4.96 20.76 -6.85
C ASP A 67 -5.46 19.31 -6.90
N TYR A 68 -6.79 19.18 -6.80
CA TYR A 68 -7.44 17.86 -6.89
C TYR A 68 -7.27 17.22 -8.28
N HIS A 69 -7.12 18.00 -9.34
CA HIS A 69 -6.93 17.46 -10.69
C HIS A 69 -5.59 16.73 -10.79
N VAL A 70 -4.52 17.36 -10.35
CA VAL A 70 -3.18 16.74 -10.29
C VAL A 70 -3.20 15.47 -9.43
N MET A 71 -3.86 15.52 -8.26
CA MET A 71 -4.00 14.33 -7.43
C MET A 71 -4.75 13.21 -8.15
N ARG A 72 -5.89 13.52 -8.74
CA ARG A 72 -6.71 12.56 -9.44
C ARG A 72 -5.93 11.90 -10.59
N GLU A 73 -5.25 12.68 -11.42
CA GLU A 73 -4.44 12.13 -12.51
C GLU A 73 -3.35 11.16 -12.03
N ALA A 74 -2.72 11.48 -10.91
CA ALA A 74 -1.69 10.63 -10.33
C ALA A 74 -2.26 9.32 -9.77
N LEU A 75 -3.37 9.40 -9.04
CA LEU A 75 -3.96 8.25 -8.36
C LEU A 75 -4.80 7.36 -9.30
N ASP A 76 -5.48 7.92 -10.30
CA ASP A 76 -6.29 7.16 -11.28
C ASP A 76 -5.42 6.15 -12.05
N LYS A 77 -4.19 6.51 -12.37
CA LYS A 77 -3.24 5.61 -13.04
C LYS A 77 -2.90 4.38 -12.21
N ARG A 78 -3.15 4.45 -10.92
CA ARG A 78 -2.75 3.45 -9.93
C ARG A 78 -3.93 2.90 -9.12
N VAL A 79 -5.18 3.18 -9.51
CA VAL A 79 -6.39 2.82 -8.76
C VAL A 79 -6.44 1.32 -8.40
N ASN A 80 -5.95 0.46 -9.28
CA ASN A 80 -5.93 -0.99 -9.07
C ASN A 80 -4.85 -1.47 -8.09
N ASP A 81 -3.88 -0.62 -7.76
CA ASP A 81 -2.80 -0.94 -6.83
C ASP A 81 -3.26 -0.84 -5.37
N PHE A 82 -4.33 -0.08 -5.11
CA PHE A 82 -4.80 0.20 -3.77
C PHE A 82 -5.59 -0.97 -3.16
N LYS A 83 -5.06 -1.54 -2.08
CA LYS A 83 -5.82 -2.32 -1.11
C LYS A 83 -6.53 -1.38 -0.13
N GLU A 84 -5.82 -0.36 0.30
CA GLU A 84 -6.23 0.63 1.30
C GLU A 84 -5.42 1.91 1.11
N LEU A 85 -6.06 3.06 1.22
CA LEU A 85 -5.40 4.35 1.33
C LEU A 85 -5.15 4.66 2.81
N VAL A 86 -3.90 5.00 3.14
CA VAL A 86 -3.47 5.38 4.50
C VAL A 86 -3.22 6.88 4.53
N CYS A 87 -3.81 7.61 5.47
CA CYS A 87 -3.57 9.05 5.62
C CYS A 87 -3.64 9.52 7.07
N GLY A 88 -3.04 10.67 7.33
CA GLY A 88 -2.99 11.27 8.66
C GLY A 88 -4.15 12.17 9.01
N GLY A 89 -5.12 12.34 8.10
CA GLY A 89 -6.28 13.19 8.33
C GLY A 89 -6.01 14.70 8.32
N ALA A 90 -4.82 15.13 7.85
CA ALA A 90 -4.49 16.55 7.75
C ALA A 90 -5.24 17.24 6.60
N ARG A 91 -5.24 18.59 6.61
CA ARG A 91 -5.71 19.37 5.45
C ARG A 91 -4.78 19.15 4.26
N GLY A 92 -5.24 19.51 3.06
CA GLY A 92 -4.45 19.47 1.85
C GLY A 92 -4.40 18.07 1.25
N ALA A 93 -3.23 17.53 1.00
CA ALA A 93 -3.05 16.25 0.29
C ALA A 93 -3.79 15.08 0.95
N ASP A 94 -3.74 14.96 2.27
CA ASP A 94 -4.43 13.90 3.02
C ASP A 94 -5.94 13.92 2.78
N SER A 95 -6.57 15.10 2.93
CA SER A 95 -8.02 15.25 2.77
C SER A 95 -8.47 15.05 1.32
N LEU A 96 -7.69 15.51 0.35
CA LEU A 96 -7.98 15.30 -1.07
C LEU A 96 -7.81 13.84 -1.47
N GLY A 97 -6.77 13.17 -0.97
CA GLY A 97 -6.56 11.73 -1.16
C GLY A 97 -7.70 10.90 -0.58
N ALA A 98 -8.16 11.24 0.62
CA ALA A 98 -9.32 10.58 1.22
C ALA A 98 -10.61 10.82 0.41
N THR A 99 -10.80 12.01 -0.16
CA THR A 99 -11.94 12.31 -1.06
C THR A 99 -11.85 11.43 -2.32
N TRP A 100 -10.69 11.35 -2.94
CA TRP A 100 -10.47 10.49 -4.09
C TRP A 100 -10.77 9.01 -3.77
N ALA A 101 -10.26 8.50 -2.65
CA ALA A 101 -10.48 7.12 -2.24
C ALA A 101 -11.96 6.79 -2.04
N ARG A 102 -12.75 7.71 -1.46
CA ARG A 102 -14.20 7.53 -1.31
C ARG A 102 -14.91 7.41 -2.64
N THR A 103 -14.54 8.23 -3.64
CA THR A 103 -15.15 8.16 -4.98
C THR A 103 -14.80 6.88 -5.74
N HIS A 104 -13.73 6.19 -5.34
CA HIS A 104 -13.28 4.92 -5.94
C HIS A 104 -13.59 3.70 -5.06
N PHE A 105 -14.36 3.88 -3.98
CA PHE A 105 -14.70 2.81 -3.03
C PHE A 105 -13.47 2.08 -2.45
N ILE A 106 -12.35 2.82 -2.30
CA ILE A 106 -11.13 2.32 -1.69
C ILE A 106 -11.23 2.52 -0.16
N PRO A 107 -10.98 1.48 0.65
CA PRO A 107 -10.94 1.61 2.10
C PRO A 107 -9.91 2.65 2.55
N ILE A 108 -10.22 3.41 3.60
CA ILE A 108 -9.34 4.44 4.14
C ILE A 108 -8.97 4.10 5.57
N LYS A 109 -7.67 4.07 5.85
CA LYS A 109 -7.11 4.00 7.20
C LYS A 109 -6.65 5.37 7.63
N TYR A 110 -7.38 5.98 8.56
CA TYR A 110 -6.93 7.19 9.23
C TYR A 110 -6.02 6.84 10.41
N MET A 111 -4.88 7.51 10.49
CA MET A 111 -3.94 7.41 11.61
C MET A 111 -3.70 8.81 12.15
N GLU A 112 -4.39 9.17 13.24
CA GLU A 112 -4.32 10.50 13.80
C GLU A 112 -3.11 10.67 14.72
N ALA A 113 -2.58 11.90 14.78
CA ALA A 113 -1.47 12.22 15.68
C ALA A 113 -2.03 12.55 17.08
N ASP A 114 -1.40 11.97 18.11
CA ASP A 114 -1.75 12.26 19.50
C ASP A 114 -1.02 13.52 19.97
N TRP A 115 -1.62 14.68 19.66
CA TRP A 115 -1.08 15.98 20.04
C TRP A 115 -1.09 16.23 21.55
N GLN A 116 -1.98 15.57 22.29
CA GLN A 116 -2.05 15.72 23.76
C GLN A 116 -0.87 15.00 24.41
N ALA A 117 -0.53 13.80 23.95
CA ALA A 117 0.55 13.01 24.54
C ALA A 117 1.94 13.49 24.07
N HIS A 118 2.09 13.98 22.82
CA HIS A 118 3.41 14.16 22.19
C HIS A 118 3.68 15.58 21.69
N GLY A 119 2.76 16.52 21.85
CA GLY A 119 2.95 17.91 21.43
C GLY A 119 3.43 18.03 19.98
N GLN A 120 4.44 18.83 19.72
CA GLN A 120 4.98 19.06 18.36
C GLN A 120 5.57 17.80 17.70
N ALA A 121 5.99 16.80 18.47
CA ALA A 121 6.53 15.56 17.94
C ALA A 121 5.44 14.60 17.41
N ALA A 122 4.18 14.80 17.78
CA ALA A 122 3.06 13.91 17.45
C ALA A 122 2.94 13.63 15.93
N GLY A 123 3.17 14.66 15.11
CA GLY A 123 3.10 14.54 13.65
C GLY A 123 4.19 13.61 13.08
N PHE A 124 5.41 13.69 13.59
CA PHE A 124 6.52 12.83 13.18
C PHE A 124 6.33 11.39 13.65
N ILE A 125 5.89 11.20 14.89
CA ILE A 125 5.58 9.88 15.45
C ILE A 125 4.50 9.20 14.61
N ARG A 126 3.42 9.90 14.30
CA ARG A 126 2.35 9.39 13.45
C ARG A 126 2.85 9.04 12.05
N ASN A 127 3.71 9.87 11.43
CA ASN A 127 4.31 9.59 10.13
C ASN A 127 5.08 8.26 10.16
N HIS A 128 5.88 8.03 11.18
CA HIS A 128 6.63 6.78 11.34
C HIS A 128 5.69 5.58 11.52
N GLN A 129 4.64 5.71 12.32
CA GLN A 129 3.62 4.65 12.46
C GLN A 129 2.93 4.33 11.12
N MET A 130 2.60 5.35 10.32
CA MET A 130 2.06 5.14 8.97
C MET A 130 3.08 4.43 8.08
N GLY A 131 4.34 4.84 8.13
CA GLY A 131 5.44 4.24 7.38
C GLY A 131 5.65 2.77 7.72
N ASP A 132 5.57 2.39 8.98
CA ASP A 132 5.69 1.00 9.42
C ASP A 132 4.51 0.15 8.91
N TYR A 133 3.30 0.71 8.93
CA TYR A 133 2.07 0.02 8.55
C TYR A 133 1.93 -0.16 7.04
N ALA A 134 2.25 0.85 6.25
CA ALA A 134 1.99 0.88 4.81
C ALA A 134 3.11 0.22 3.99
N ASP A 135 2.80 -0.07 2.74
CA ASP A 135 3.71 -0.75 1.82
C ASP A 135 4.41 0.24 0.87
N GLU A 136 3.81 1.43 0.67
CA GLU A 136 4.29 2.44 -0.30
C GLU A 136 3.78 3.84 0.07
N LEU A 137 4.46 4.89 -0.42
CA LEU A 137 4.10 6.29 -0.26
C LEU A 137 3.93 7.00 -1.62
N ILE A 138 2.85 7.75 -1.76
CA ILE A 138 2.68 8.80 -2.78
C ILE A 138 2.63 10.13 -2.04
N ALA A 139 3.65 10.97 -2.24
CA ALA A 139 3.81 12.24 -1.54
C ALA A 139 3.61 13.43 -2.48
N PHE A 140 2.70 14.33 -2.13
CA PHE A 140 2.53 15.63 -2.80
C PHE A 140 3.32 16.69 -2.04
N TRP A 141 4.47 17.11 -2.59
CA TRP A 141 5.44 17.91 -1.85
C TRP A 141 5.82 19.21 -2.56
N ASP A 142 5.81 20.32 -1.80
CA ASP A 142 6.23 21.65 -2.23
C ASP A 142 7.75 21.90 -2.15
N GLY A 143 8.53 20.86 -1.86
CA GLY A 143 9.98 20.97 -1.64
C GLY A 143 10.39 21.62 -0.32
N LYS A 144 9.44 22.05 0.52
CA LYS A 144 9.71 22.85 1.74
C LYS A 144 9.12 22.24 3.01
N SER A 145 7.94 21.64 2.93
CA SER A 145 7.23 21.05 4.08
C SER A 145 8.11 20.01 4.78
N THR A 146 8.46 20.28 6.04
CA THR A 146 9.32 19.40 6.86
C THR A 146 8.60 18.10 7.23
N GLY A 147 7.30 18.13 7.49
CA GLY A 147 6.53 16.93 7.80
C GLY A 147 6.40 15.98 6.61
N THR A 148 6.28 16.52 5.37
CA THR A 148 6.27 15.71 4.16
C THR A 148 7.67 15.14 3.89
N LYS A 149 8.72 15.95 4.11
CA LYS A 149 10.11 15.48 3.99
C LYS A 149 10.40 14.32 4.95
N ASP A 150 10.02 14.45 6.22
CA ASP A 150 10.17 13.40 7.22
C ASP A 150 9.53 12.08 6.77
N MET A 151 8.30 12.14 6.25
CA MET A 151 7.60 10.96 5.74
C MET A 151 8.37 10.30 4.58
N ILE A 152 8.87 11.11 3.64
CA ILE A 152 9.66 10.64 2.50
C ILE A 152 10.94 9.96 2.99
N ASP A 153 11.72 10.66 3.83
CA ASP A 153 12.99 10.18 4.37
C ASP A 153 12.79 8.86 5.15
N TYR A 154 11.73 8.78 5.95
CA TYR A 154 11.44 7.60 6.75
C TYR A 154 11.08 6.38 5.88
N MET A 155 10.21 6.55 4.87
CA MET A 155 9.86 5.48 3.94
C MET A 155 11.08 4.98 3.15
N GLN A 156 11.95 5.90 2.71
CA GLN A 156 13.20 5.55 2.03
C GLN A 156 14.14 4.76 2.95
N LYS A 157 14.26 5.17 4.22
CA LYS A 157 15.04 4.45 5.24
C LYS A 157 14.52 3.02 5.45
N LEU A 158 13.21 2.80 5.36
CA LEU A 158 12.60 1.46 5.42
C LEU A 158 12.77 0.65 4.13
N GLY A 159 13.36 1.20 3.07
CA GLY A 159 13.48 0.57 1.76
C GLY A 159 12.14 0.40 1.04
N LYS A 160 11.12 1.18 1.41
CA LYS A 160 9.79 1.12 0.80
C LYS A 160 9.69 2.09 -0.38
N PRO A 161 8.93 1.76 -1.44
CA PRO A 161 8.75 2.64 -2.60
C PRO A 161 8.16 3.99 -2.21
N VAL A 162 8.69 5.05 -2.82
CA VAL A 162 8.23 6.43 -2.63
C VAL A 162 8.10 7.09 -4.00
N ASP A 163 6.91 7.60 -4.28
CA ASP A 163 6.62 8.43 -5.45
C ASP A 163 6.39 9.88 -4.98
N VAL A 164 7.19 10.82 -5.47
CA VAL A 164 7.12 12.23 -5.06
C VAL A 164 6.60 13.06 -6.22
N ILE A 165 5.46 13.71 -6.00
CA ILE A 165 4.83 14.62 -6.95
C ILE A 165 5.02 16.04 -6.42
N TYR A 166 5.79 16.83 -7.16
CA TYR A 166 6.05 18.23 -6.82
C TYR A 166 4.92 19.16 -7.30
N PHE A 167 4.64 20.19 -6.51
CA PHE A 167 3.64 21.23 -6.83
C PHE A 167 4.04 22.63 -6.40
#